data_c1edfd6597619a2495970023d542f4b3
#
_entry.id   c1edfd6597619a2495970023d542f4b3
#
_cell.length_a   1.000
_cell.length_b   1.000
_cell.length_c   1.000
_cell.angle_alpha   90.00
_cell.angle_beta   90.00
_cell.angle_gamma   90.00
#
_symmetry.space_group_name_H-M   'P 1'
#
loop_
_entity.id
_entity.type
_entity.pdbx_description
1 polymer ?
#
loop_
_entity_poly.entity_id
_entity_poly.type
_entity_poly.pdbx_seq_one_letter_code
_entity_poly.pdbx_strand_id
1 'polypeptide(L)'
;MSPAQTDHLDHILEQWRRERPDLDMESLGVAGRLLRLTAYIDQKFTLAAESEFGLNRGQTDVLMALRRSGPPYRMSPTDLFSSMMVSSGCMTHRLDRLEGEGLVERFPDPADRRGIKVGLTDKGFALSERLLPVSRQVMEPISADLNADERRQLSDLLRRMLLRIEGAQQ
;
A
#
# COMPACT_ATOMS: atom_id res chain seq x y z
N MET A 1 14.50 2.76 -34.15
CA MET A 1 14.63 3.01 -32.71
C MET A 1 13.81 4.27 -32.43
N SER A 2 12.67 4.12 -31.73
CA SER A 2 11.97 5.28 -31.20
C SER A 2 12.92 6.06 -30.27
N PRO A 3 12.87 7.40 -30.27
CA PRO A 3 13.64 8.18 -29.31
C PRO A 3 13.29 7.67 -27.90
N ALA A 4 14.30 7.43 -27.08
CA ALA A 4 14.07 6.99 -25.70
C ALA A 4 13.12 7.99 -25.04
N GLN A 5 11.93 7.53 -24.68
CA GLN A 5 10.97 8.35 -23.95
C GLN A 5 11.60 8.73 -22.61
N THR A 6 11.74 10.04 -22.38
CA THR A 6 12.26 10.59 -21.13
C THR A 6 11.12 10.92 -20.18
N ASP A 7 11.29 10.61 -18.93
CA ASP A 7 10.37 11.00 -17.87
C ASP A 7 10.86 12.27 -17.12
N HIS A 8 10.09 12.73 -16.16
CA HIS A 8 10.46 13.91 -15.36
C HIS A 8 11.76 13.72 -14.55
N LEU A 9 12.04 12.47 -14.11
CA LEU A 9 13.27 12.19 -13.36
C LEU A 9 14.52 12.30 -14.24
N ASP A 10 14.42 12.00 -15.53
CA ASP A 10 15.56 12.18 -16.45
C ASP A 10 15.97 13.65 -16.55
N HIS A 11 15.01 14.58 -16.52
CA HIS A 11 15.30 16.01 -16.46
C HIS A 11 15.96 16.44 -15.16
N ILE A 12 15.48 15.92 -14.03
CA ILE A 12 16.09 16.20 -12.71
C ILE A 12 17.52 15.64 -12.65
N LEU A 13 17.74 14.42 -13.11
CA LEU A 13 19.07 13.81 -13.14
C LEU A 13 20.04 14.58 -14.02
N GLU A 14 19.56 15.09 -15.16
CA GLU A 14 20.37 15.92 -16.06
C GLU A 14 20.74 17.27 -15.43
N GLN A 15 19.83 17.88 -14.66
CA GLN A 15 20.15 19.09 -13.88
C GLN A 15 21.23 18.81 -12.85
N TRP A 16 21.16 17.72 -12.11
CA TRP A 16 22.16 17.34 -11.13
C TRP A 16 23.51 17.00 -11.75
N ARG A 17 23.55 16.31 -12.89
CA ARG A 17 24.81 16.05 -13.61
C ARG A 17 25.53 17.32 -14.01
N ARG A 18 24.79 18.40 -14.31
CA ARG A 18 25.38 19.70 -14.64
C ARG A 18 25.87 20.46 -13.41
N GLU A 19 25.07 20.45 -12.35
CA GLU A 19 25.36 21.22 -11.13
C GLU A 19 26.38 20.52 -10.21
N ARG A 20 26.36 19.19 -10.18
CA ARG A 20 27.21 18.36 -9.32
C ARG A 20 27.74 17.13 -10.09
N PRO A 21 28.63 17.35 -11.09
CA PRO A 21 29.19 16.26 -11.88
C PRO A 21 30.09 15.32 -11.05
N ASP A 22 30.48 15.73 -9.86
CA ASP A 22 31.23 14.96 -8.87
C ASP A 22 30.41 13.91 -8.13
N LEU A 23 29.06 13.96 -8.20
CA LEU A 23 28.17 13.04 -7.50
C LEU A 23 27.51 12.04 -8.46
N ASP A 24 27.54 10.76 -8.07
CA ASP A 24 26.73 9.74 -8.73
C ASP A 24 25.28 9.82 -8.25
N MET A 25 24.36 10.16 -9.17
CA MET A 25 22.94 10.32 -8.92
C MET A 25 22.08 9.16 -9.44
N GLU A 26 22.66 8.01 -9.81
CA GLU A 26 21.89 6.86 -10.32
C GLU A 26 20.84 6.37 -9.31
N SER A 27 21.24 6.30 -8.03
CA SER A 27 20.31 5.91 -6.95
C SER A 27 19.12 6.85 -6.81
N LEU A 28 19.29 8.15 -7.10
CA LEU A 28 18.19 9.11 -7.12
C LEU A 28 17.17 8.78 -8.22
N GLY A 29 17.64 8.30 -9.36
CA GLY A 29 16.76 7.87 -10.46
C GLY A 29 15.83 6.74 -10.07
N VAL A 30 16.34 5.75 -9.32
CA VAL A 30 15.51 4.64 -8.80
C VAL A 30 14.56 5.14 -7.71
N ALA A 31 15.08 5.79 -6.68
CA ALA A 31 14.29 6.26 -5.55
C ALA A 31 13.21 7.27 -5.97
N GLY A 32 13.54 8.20 -6.85
CA GLY A 32 12.61 9.21 -7.35
C GLY A 32 11.45 8.62 -8.15
N ARG A 33 11.71 7.61 -9.00
CA ARG A 33 10.66 6.89 -9.73
C ARG A 33 9.75 6.12 -8.77
N LEU A 34 10.30 5.45 -7.75
CA LEU A 34 9.51 4.77 -6.72
C LEU A 34 8.61 5.76 -5.96
N LEU A 35 9.15 6.90 -5.54
CA LEU A 35 8.37 7.94 -4.84
C LEU A 35 7.21 8.46 -5.71
N ARG A 36 7.46 8.73 -6.98
CA ARG A 36 6.39 9.21 -7.90
C ARG A 36 5.33 8.15 -8.17
N LEU A 37 5.74 6.90 -8.38
CA LEU A 37 4.80 5.79 -8.58
C LEU A 37 3.96 5.58 -7.33
N THR A 38 4.57 5.59 -6.14
CA THR A 38 3.85 5.44 -4.87
C THR A 38 2.83 6.56 -4.67
N ALA A 39 3.22 7.82 -4.90
CA ALA A 39 2.32 8.96 -4.79
C ALA A 39 1.14 8.87 -5.78
N TYR A 40 1.39 8.43 -7.01
CA TYR A 40 0.35 8.22 -8.01
C TYR A 40 -0.64 7.12 -7.59
N ILE A 41 -0.13 5.97 -7.15
CA ILE A 41 -0.95 4.84 -6.67
C ILE A 41 -1.84 5.29 -5.52
N ASP A 42 -1.22 5.95 -4.52
CA ASP A 42 -1.92 6.39 -3.32
C ASP A 42 -3.04 7.38 -3.64
N GLN A 43 -2.75 8.38 -4.48
CA GLN A 43 -3.74 9.36 -4.93
C GLN A 43 -4.91 8.68 -5.66
N LYS A 44 -4.62 7.82 -6.63
CA LYS A 44 -5.67 7.16 -7.45
C LYS A 44 -6.53 6.23 -6.62
N PHE A 45 -5.92 5.46 -5.73
CA PHE A 45 -6.65 4.55 -4.86
C PHE A 45 -7.51 5.30 -3.84
N THR A 46 -6.97 6.36 -3.23
CA THR A 46 -7.71 7.19 -2.28
C THR A 46 -8.91 7.84 -2.95
N LEU A 47 -8.73 8.47 -4.11
CA LEU A 47 -9.82 9.09 -4.86
C LEU A 47 -10.92 8.08 -5.23
N ALA A 48 -10.55 6.89 -5.69
CA ALA A 48 -11.50 5.85 -6.05
C ALA A 48 -12.26 5.33 -4.81
N ALA A 49 -11.58 5.08 -3.70
CA ALA A 49 -12.18 4.60 -2.46
C ALA A 49 -13.09 5.65 -1.81
N GLU A 50 -12.69 6.93 -1.80
CA GLU A 50 -13.50 8.02 -1.28
C GLU A 50 -14.76 8.27 -2.12
N SER A 51 -14.62 8.29 -3.45
CA SER A 51 -15.75 8.57 -4.34
C SER A 51 -16.81 7.46 -4.36
N GLU A 52 -16.40 6.21 -4.25
CA GLU A 52 -17.32 5.06 -4.35
C GLU A 52 -17.84 4.58 -2.99
N PHE A 53 -17.01 4.67 -1.94
CA PHE A 53 -17.32 4.08 -0.64
C PHE A 53 -17.27 5.07 0.53
N GLY A 54 -16.84 6.31 0.33
CA GLY A 54 -16.66 7.30 1.40
C GLY A 54 -15.52 6.97 2.37
N LEU A 55 -14.60 6.09 1.98
CA LEU A 55 -13.51 5.59 2.83
C LEU A 55 -12.19 6.28 2.49
N ASN A 56 -11.46 6.71 3.51
CA ASN A 56 -10.09 7.16 3.33
C ASN A 56 -9.10 5.98 3.24
N ARG A 57 -7.86 6.28 2.84
CA ARG A 57 -6.80 5.27 2.68
C ARG A 57 -6.60 4.38 3.91
N GLY A 58 -6.54 4.95 5.10
CA GLY A 58 -6.32 4.18 6.32
C GLY A 58 -7.45 3.23 6.68
N GLN A 59 -8.69 3.58 6.35
CA GLN A 59 -9.86 2.71 6.54
C GLN A 59 -9.84 1.55 5.54
N THR A 60 -9.54 1.83 4.27
CA THR A 60 -9.42 0.79 3.25
C THR A 60 -8.31 -0.20 3.56
N ASP A 61 -7.15 0.27 4.03
CA ASP A 61 -6.03 -0.60 4.41
C ASP A 61 -6.39 -1.57 5.54
N VAL A 62 -7.15 -1.10 6.55
CA VAL A 62 -7.65 -1.96 7.65
C VAL A 62 -8.59 -3.04 7.11
N LEU A 63 -9.60 -2.67 6.32
CA LEU A 63 -10.57 -3.62 5.76
C LEU A 63 -9.87 -4.67 4.88
N MET A 64 -8.94 -4.23 4.04
CA MET A 64 -8.18 -5.12 3.16
C MET A 64 -7.22 -6.04 3.94
N ALA A 65 -6.60 -5.55 5.02
CA ALA A 65 -5.76 -6.37 5.88
C ALA A 65 -6.57 -7.46 6.57
N LEU A 66 -7.71 -7.12 7.16
CA LEU A 66 -8.62 -8.09 7.77
C LEU A 66 -9.13 -9.10 6.73
N ARG A 67 -9.50 -8.64 5.53
CA ARG A 67 -10.00 -9.53 4.47
C ARG A 67 -8.96 -10.57 4.02
N ARG A 68 -7.70 -10.14 3.82
CA ARG A 68 -6.63 -11.07 3.39
C ARG A 68 -6.11 -11.99 4.48
N SER A 69 -6.42 -11.73 5.78
CA SER A 69 -6.03 -12.62 6.87
C SER A 69 -6.74 -13.99 6.82
N GLY A 70 -7.80 -14.12 6.04
CA GLY A 70 -8.59 -15.34 5.96
C GLY A 70 -9.58 -15.50 7.13
N PRO A 71 -10.47 -16.50 7.05
CA PRO A 71 -11.43 -16.77 8.13
C PRO A 71 -10.71 -17.01 9.48
N PRO A 72 -11.20 -16.49 10.58
CA PRO A 72 -12.44 -15.75 10.78
C PRO A 72 -12.35 -14.24 10.56
N TYR A 73 -11.36 -13.73 9.78
CA TYR A 73 -11.13 -12.32 9.43
C TYR A 73 -10.91 -11.43 10.64
N ARG A 74 -10.18 -11.92 11.63
CA ARG A 74 -9.91 -11.27 12.91
C ARG A 74 -8.41 -11.19 13.17
N MET A 75 -7.95 -10.02 13.60
CA MET A 75 -6.55 -9.78 13.96
C MET A 75 -6.47 -9.00 15.27
N SER A 76 -5.36 -9.16 16.01
CA SER A 76 -5.07 -8.20 17.08
C SER A 76 -4.73 -6.82 16.46
N PRO A 77 -4.94 -5.70 17.17
CA PRO A 77 -4.55 -4.38 16.68
C PRO A 77 -3.06 -4.30 16.31
N THR A 78 -2.19 -5.01 17.04
CA THR A 78 -0.75 -5.09 16.76
C THR A 78 -0.46 -5.83 15.47
N ASP A 79 -1.04 -7.03 15.28
CA ASP A 79 -0.87 -7.80 14.06
C ASP A 79 -1.45 -7.05 12.85
N LEU A 80 -2.60 -6.40 13.04
CA LEU A 80 -3.22 -5.58 12.02
C LEU A 80 -2.31 -4.44 11.58
N PHE A 81 -1.73 -3.70 12.53
CA PHE A 81 -0.77 -2.64 12.25
C PHE A 81 0.44 -3.16 11.47
N SER A 82 1.04 -4.27 11.92
CA SER A 82 2.20 -4.89 11.28
C SER A 82 1.88 -5.44 9.88
N SER A 83 0.63 -5.82 9.63
CA SER A 83 0.19 -6.37 8.35
C SER A 83 -0.15 -5.31 7.30
N MET A 84 -0.22 -4.04 7.69
CA MET A 84 -0.58 -2.96 6.75
C MET A 84 0.60 -2.62 5.86
N MET A 85 0.32 -2.35 4.60
CA MET A 85 1.34 -1.98 3.61
C MET A 85 1.92 -0.58 3.86
N VAL A 86 1.16 0.30 4.51
CA VAL A 86 1.56 1.68 4.81
C VAL A 86 1.09 2.01 6.22
N SER A 87 2.03 2.32 7.11
CA SER A 87 1.71 2.77 8.46
C SER A 87 1.59 4.29 8.47
N SER A 88 0.40 4.82 8.69
CA SER A 88 0.22 6.24 8.99
C SER A 88 -0.99 6.46 9.90
N GLY A 89 -0.81 7.30 10.91
CA GLY A 89 -1.86 7.74 11.82
C GLY A 89 -2.25 6.77 12.94
N CYS A 90 -3.10 7.23 13.82
CA CYS A 90 -3.53 6.49 15.00
C CYS A 90 -4.48 5.35 14.63
N MET A 91 -4.04 4.10 14.80
CA MET A 91 -4.85 2.89 14.55
C MET A 91 -6.17 2.91 15.32
N THR A 92 -6.13 3.34 16.57
CA THR A 92 -7.33 3.42 17.42
C THR A 92 -8.43 4.24 16.77
N HIS A 93 -8.09 5.44 16.30
CA HIS A 93 -9.07 6.32 15.64
C HIS A 93 -9.66 5.71 14.36
N ARG A 94 -8.84 4.97 13.59
CA ARG A 94 -9.33 4.27 12.39
C ARG A 94 -10.32 3.17 12.75
N LEU A 95 -9.97 2.38 13.78
CA LEU A 95 -10.82 1.30 14.24
C LEU A 95 -12.13 1.83 14.84
N ASP A 96 -12.08 2.89 15.65
CA ASP A 96 -13.26 3.53 16.23
C ASP A 96 -14.22 4.03 15.14
N ARG A 97 -13.67 4.64 14.10
CA ARG A 97 -14.48 5.11 12.97
C ARG A 97 -15.11 3.95 12.19
N LEU A 98 -14.34 2.92 11.86
CA LEU A 98 -14.86 1.74 11.15
C LEU A 98 -15.90 0.98 11.99
N GLU A 99 -15.72 0.93 13.31
CA GLU A 99 -16.69 0.33 14.23
C GLU A 99 -17.96 1.17 14.32
N GLY A 100 -17.84 2.51 14.38
CA GLY A 100 -18.99 3.42 14.32
C GLY A 100 -19.77 3.34 13.01
N GLU A 101 -19.13 3.00 11.92
CA GLU A 101 -19.73 2.74 10.62
C GLU A 101 -20.28 1.29 10.49
N GLY A 102 -20.06 0.44 11.51
CA GLY A 102 -20.48 -0.96 11.55
C GLY A 102 -19.76 -1.86 10.55
N LEU A 103 -18.52 -1.52 10.17
CA LEU A 103 -17.69 -2.28 9.22
C LEU A 103 -16.77 -3.27 9.92
N VAL A 104 -16.37 -2.97 11.14
CA VAL A 104 -15.61 -3.86 12.01
C VAL A 104 -16.25 -3.94 13.38
N GLU A 105 -15.90 -4.96 14.14
CA GLU A 105 -16.30 -5.13 15.54
C GLU A 105 -15.14 -5.67 16.36
N ARG A 106 -15.16 -5.37 17.68
CA ARG A 106 -14.15 -5.84 18.63
C ARG A 106 -14.62 -7.10 19.34
N PHE A 107 -13.71 -8.07 19.47
CA PHE A 107 -13.95 -9.35 20.15
C PHE A 107 -12.94 -9.51 21.28
N PRO A 108 -13.28 -10.18 22.39
CA PRO A 108 -12.29 -10.68 23.33
C PRO A 108 -11.30 -11.62 22.63
N ASP A 109 -10.01 -11.54 22.94
CA ASP A 109 -9.04 -12.51 22.43
C ASP A 109 -9.15 -13.82 23.26
N PRO A 110 -9.44 -14.97 22.61
CA PRO A 110 -9.55 -16.24 23.33
C PRO A 110 -8.23 -16.71 23.95
N ALA A 111 -7.08 -16.21 23.44
CA ALA A 111 -5.75 -16.56 23.93
C ALA A 111 -5.22 -15.61 25.02
N ASP A 112 -5.77 -14.38 25.12
CA ASP A 112 -5.38 -13.37 26.10
C ASP A 112 -6.61 -12.71 26.70
N ARG A 113 -6.84 -12.91 28.01
CA ARG A 113 -7.99 -12.33 28.73
C ARG A 113 -8.05 -10.79 28.70
N ARG A 114 -6.93 -10.12 28.46
CA ARG A 114 -6.82 -8.66 28.35
C ARG A 114 -6.74 -8.18 26.92
N GLY A 115 -6.57 -9.11 25.98
CA GLY A 115 -6.43 -8.86 24.57
C GLY A 115 -7.77 -8.64 23.87
N ILE A 116 -7.73 -7.86 22.81
CA ILE A 116 -8.85 -7.69 21.89
C ILE A 116 -8.43 -8.11 20.49
N LYS A 117 -9.38 -8.63 19.73
CA LYS A 117 -9.28 -8.80 18.27
C LYS A 117 -10.29 -7.90 17.59
N VAL A 118 -9.92 -7.41 16.43
CA VAL A 118 -10.81 -6.68 15.53
C VAL A 118 -11.13 -7.57 14.36
N GLY A 119 -12.38 -7.64 13.97
CA GLY A 119 -12.84 -8.46 12.85
C GLY A 119 -13.81 -7.74 11.95
N LEU A 120 -13.95 -8.25 10.72
CA LEU A 120 -14.97 -7.75 9.80
C LEU A 120 -16.37 -8.17 10.26
N THR A 121 -17.31 -7.25 10.17
CA THR A 121 -18.74 -7.58 10.15
C THR A 121 -19.13 -8.11 8.77
N ASP A 122 -20.34 -8.65 8.61
CA ASP A 122 -20.87 -9.02 7.28
C ASP A 122 -20.88 -7.83 6.32
N LYS A 123 -21.21 -6.63 6.83
CA LYS A 123 -21.15 -5.38 6.07
C LYS A 123 -19.73 -5.03 5.65
N GLY A 124 -18.77 -5.15 6.57
CA GLY A 124 -17.36 -4.90 6.30
C GLY A 124 -16.79 -5.91 5.30
N PHE A 125 -17.16 -7.18 5.44
CA PHE A 125 -16.77 -8.22 4.48
C PHE A 125 -17.29 -7.91 3.07
N ALA A 126 -18.59 -7.66 2.93
CA ALA A 126 -19.21 -7.31 1.64
C ALA A 126 -18.57 -6.06 1.01
N LEU A 127 -18.22 -5.06 1.83
CA LEU A 127 -17.54 -3.87 1.35
C LEU A 127 -16.11 -4.16 0.88
N SER A 128 -15.37 -4.99 1.62
CA SER A 128 -14.01 -5.38 1.23
C SER A 128 -13.97 -6.16 -0.09
N GLU A 129 -14.99 -6.98 -0.37
CA GLU A 129 -15.14 -7.66 -1.67
C GLU A 129 -15.33 -6.66 -2.83
N ARG A 130 -16.02 -5.55 -2.58
CA ARG A 130 -16.20 -4.49 -3.58
C ARG A 130 -14.94 -3.63 -3.77
N LEU A 131 -14.11 -3.49 -2.73
CA LEU A 131 -12.82 -2.77 -2.80
C LEU A 131 -11.77 -3.52 -3.63
N LEU A 132 -11.81 -4.85 -3.69
CA LEU A 132 -10.83 -5.65 -4.43
C LEU A 132 -10.75 -5.29 -5.94
N PRO A 133 -11.87 -5.22 -6.68
CA PRO A 133 -11.86 -4.79 -8.07
C PRO A 133 -11.30 -3.36 -8.26
N VAL A 134 -11.64 -2.44 -7.36
CA VAL A 134 -11.15 -1.05 -7.41
C VAL A 134 -9.63 -1.01 -7.22
N SER A 135 -9.10 -1.77 -6.26
CA SER A 135 -7.65 -1.91 -6.07
C SER A 135 -6.95 -2.42 -7.34
N ARG A 136 -7.53 -3.43 -7.98
CA ARG A 136 -7.02 -3.99 -9.24
C ARG A 136 -7.03 -2.97 -10.36
N GLN A 137 -8.14 -2.25 -10.55
CA GLN A 137 -8.29 -1.22 -11.58
C GLN A 137 -7.25 -0.09 -11.46
N VAL A 138 -6.87 0.26 -10.23
CA VAL A 138 -5.83 1.27 -9.99
C VAL A 138 -4.42 0.73 -10.24
N MET A 139 -4.15 -0.53 -9.87
CA MET A 139 -2.80 -1.11 -9.92
C MET A 139 -2.45 -1.68 -11.30
N GLU A 140 -3.41 -2.24 -12.01
CA GLU A 140 -3.17 -2.92 -13.30
C GLU A 140 -2.56 -2.00 -14.38
N PRO A 141 -2.99 -0.74 -14.56
CA PRO A 141 -2.41 0.16 -15.55
C PRO A 141 -0.94 0.51 -15.31
N ILE A 142 -0.45 0.45 -14.06
CA ILE A 142 0.90 0.87 -13.69
C ILE A 142 1.98 -0.01 -14.31
N SER A 143 1.65 -1.27 -14.56
CA SER A 143 2.56 -2.24 -15.16
C SER A 143 2.02 -2.81 -16.48
N ALA A 144 1.05 -2.15 -17.11
CA ALA A 144 0.40 -2.65 -18.31
C ALA A 144 1.37 -2.78 -19.50
N ASP A 145 2.34 -1.87 -19.60
CA ASP A 145 3.35 -1.85 -20.66
C ASP A 145 4.48 -2.89 -20.45
N LEU A 146 4.51 -3.54 -19.29
CA LEU A 146 5.48 -4.59 -19.00
C LEU A 146 4.92 -5.96 -19.39
N ASN A 147 5.71 -6.77 -20.05
CA ASN A 147 5.37 -8.18 -20.24
C ASN A 147 5.50 -8.99 -18.94
N ALA A 148 5.13 -10.26 -18.94
CA ALA A 148 5.12 -11.09 -17.74
C ALA A 148 6.51 -11.31 -17.12
N ASP A 149 7.55 -11.40 -17.93
CA ASP A 149 8.93 -11.58 -17.47
C ASP A 149 9.47 -10.30 -16.85
N GLU A 150 9.23 -9.15 -17.47
CA GLU A 150 9.61 -7.84 -16.97
C GLU A 150 8.93 -7.52 -15.64
N ARG A 151 7.63 -7.85 -15.48
CA ARG A 151 6.93 -7.70 -14.20
C ARG A 151 7.54 -8.57 -13.09
N ARG A 152 7.91 -9.82 -13.40
CA ARG A 152 8.59 -10.70 -12.43
C ARG A 152 9.95 -10.13 -12.04
N GLN A 153 10.75 -9.75 -13.02
CA GLN A 153 12.08 -9.19 -12.80
C GLN A 153 12.03 -7.91 -11.96
N LEU A 154 11.12 -6.99 -12.27
CA LEU A 154 10.92 -5.76 -11.47
C LEU A 154 10.50 -6.10 -10.04
N SER A 155 9.55 -7.03 -9.85
CA SER A 155 9.11 -7.48 -8.53
C SER A 155 10.27 -8.07 -7.71
N ASP A 156 11.15 -8.86 -8.32
CA ASP A 156 12.31 -9.45 -7.65
C ASP A 156 13.35 -8.39 -7.25
N LEU A 157 13.58 -7.40 -8.10
CA LEU A 157 14.48 -6.28 -7.78
C LEU A 157 13.95 -5.46 -6.60
N LEU A 158 12.65 -5.12 -6.62
CA LEU A 158 12.00 -4.39 -5.53
C LEU A 158 12.00 -5.20 -4.23
N ARG A 159 11.76 -6.51 -4.28
CA ARG A 159 11.85 -7.42 -3.11
C ARG A 159 13.24 -7.39 -2.49
N ARG A 160 14.30 -7.44 -3.30
CA ARG A 160 15.69 -7.36 -2.79
C ARG A 160 15.96 -6.05 -2.07
N MET A 161 15.42 -4.93 -2.58
CA MET A 161 15.53 -3.62 -1.92
C MET A 161 14.80 -3.61 -0.59
N LEU A 162 13.56 -4.12 -0.53
CA LEU A 162 12.76 -4.18 0.69
C LEU A 162 13.41 -5.05 1.76
N LEU A 163 13.85 -6.26 1.42
CA LEU A 163 14.52 -7.18 2.36
C LEU A 163 15.76 -6.54 3.01
N ARG A 164 16.51 -5.72 2.26
CA ARG A 164 17.66 -5.00 2.82
C ARG A 164 17.23 -3.96 3.87
N ILE A 165 16.14 -3.25 3.64
CA ILE A 165 15.62 -2.22 4.55
C ILE A 165 15.02 -2.87 5.79
N GLU A 166 14.18 -3.88 5.61
CA GLU A 166 13.49 -4.61 6.69
C GLU A 166 14.49 -5.38 7.56
N GLY A 167 15.50 -6.00 6.97
CA GLY A 167 16.56 -6.71 7.71
C GLY A 167 17.49 -5.77 8.50
N ALA A 168 17.57 -4.50 8.15
CA ALA A 168 18.35 -3.50 8.89
C ALA A 168 17.58 -2.90 10.09
N GLN A 169 16.27 -3.19 10.22
CA GLN A 169 15.40 -2.72 11.30
C GLN A 169 15.21 -3.76 12.43
N GLN A 170 15.76 -4.96 12.26
CA GLN A 170 15.83 -6.02 13.28
C GLN A 170 17.17 -5.98 14.02
#